data_3ac7b6e454d2df2f0427ef2b0e86e452
#
_entry.id   3ac7b6e454d2df2f0427ef2b0e86e452
#
_cell.length_a   1.000
_cell.length_b   1.000
_cell.length_c   1.000
_cell.angle_alpha   90.00
_cell.angle_beta   90.00
_cell.angle_gamma   90.00
#
_symmetry.space_group_name_H-M   'P 1'
#
loop_
_entity.id
_entity.type
_entity.pdbx_description
1 polymer ?
#
loop_
_entity_poly.entity_id
_entity_poly.type
_entity_poly.pdbx_seq_one_letter_code
_entity_poly.pdbx_strand_id
1 'polypeptide(L)'
;HTAFMQKYAYEIALHHHERIDGRGYPDGLQGSELMPWTQIVSLADVYVALTEDRPYRSAYQKEQAWSLITQGACGAFDEKLLRCVERHM
;
A
#
# COMPACT_ATOMS: atom_id res chain seq x y z
N HIS A 1 23.26 -11.65 0.18
CA HIS A 1 22.58 -10.85 -0.84
C HIS A 1 21.35 -11.53 -1.38
N THR A 2 21.50 -12.67 -2.06
CA THR A 2 20.37 -13.36 -2.68
C THR A 2 19.37 -13.83 -1.64
N ALA A 3 19.84 -14.43 -0.54
CA ALA A 3 18.97 -14.90 0.53
C ALA A 3 18.24 -13.73 1.21
N PHE A 4 18.93 -12.61 1.38
CA PHE A 4 18.34 -11.39 1.93
C PHE A 4 17.23 -10.85 1.02
N MET A 5 17.50 -10.76 -0.26
CA MET A 5 16.51 -10.28 -1.24
C MET A 5 15.31 -11.22 -1.34
N GLN A 6 15.55 -12.53 -1.29
CA GLN A 6 14.48 -13.52 -1.31
C GLN A 6 13.57 -13.38 -0.10
N LYS A 7 14.14 -13.13 1.07
CA LYS A 7 13.38 -12.94 2.30
C LYS A 7 12.45 -11.72 2.19
N TYR A 8 12.97 -10.60 1.72
CA TYR A 8 12.15 -9.39 1.56
C TYR A 8 11.10 -9.55 0.49
N ALA A 9 11.46 -10.18 -0.63
CA ALA A 9 10.48 -10.44 -1.69
C ALA A 9 9.34 -11.34 -1.20
N TYR A 10 9.66 -12.34 -0.41
CA TYR A 10 8.67 -13.24 0.18
C TYR A 10 7.74 -12.48 1.13
N GLU A 11 8.31 -11.67 2.03
CA GLU A 11 7.52 -10.88 2.98
C GLU A 11 6.58 -9.91 2.26
N ILE A 12 7.08 -9.24 1.24
CA ILE A 12 6.26 -8.31 0.45
C ILE A 12 5.15 -9.05 -0.28
N ALA A 13 5.48 -10.15 -0.93
CA ALA A 13 4.50 -10.94 -1.67
C ALA A 13 3.39 -11.45 -0.75
N LEU A 14 3.76 -11.90 0.44
CA LEU A 14 2.81 -12.44 1.41
C LEU A 14 1.94 -11.37 2.04
N HIS A 15 2.51 -10.21 2.37
CA HIS A 15 1.86 -9.24 3.25
C HIS A 15 1.46 -7.91 2.59
N HIS A 16 1.61 -7.75 1.26
CA HIS A 16 1.27 -6.46 0.63
C HIS A 16 -0.23 -6.15 0.64
N HIS A 17 -1.09 -7.11 0.97
CA HIS A 17 -2.52 -6.88 1.18
C HIS A 17 -2.88 -6.60 2.65
N GLU A 18 -1.90 -6.61 3.53
CA GLU A 18 -2.11 -6.23 4.93
C GLU A 18 -2.29 -4.72 5.07
N ARG A 19 -2.98 -4.32 6.12
CA ARG A 19 -3.19 -2.91 6.46
C ARG A 19 -2.91 -2.72 7.94
N ILE A 20 -2.44 -1.54 8.33
CA ILE A 20 -1.95 -1.31 9.69
C ILE A 20 -3.03 -1.44 10.77
N ASP A 21 -4.31 -1.41 10.41
CA ASP A 21 -5.42 -1.57 11.36
C ASP A 21 -5.83 -3.03 11.57
N GLY A 22 -5.12 -3.96 10.96
CA GLY A 22 -5.40 -5.39 11.09
C GLY A 22 -6.52 -5.91 10.21
N ARG A 23 -7.07 -5.08 9.33
CA ARG A 23 -8.18 -5.47 8.45
C ARG A 23 -7.75 -6.06 7.12
N GLY A 24 -6.45 -6.11 6.88
CA GLY A 24 -5.90 -6.74 5.69
C GLY A 24 -5.77 -8.24 5.83
N TYR A 25 -5.09 -8.87 4.90
CA TYR A 25 -4.90 -10.32 4.87
C TYR A 25 -3.53 -10.67 4.31
N PRO A 26 -3.00 -11.89 4.51
CA PRO A 26 -3.69 -13.07 5.06
C PRO A 26 -3.71 -13.14 6.59
N ASP A 27 -2.80 -12.43 7.29
CA ASP A 27 -2.58 -12.66 8.72
C ASP A 27 -3.20 -11.60 9.62
N GLY A 28 -3.72 -10.51 9.06
CA GLY A 28 -4.30 -9.43 9.86
C GLY A 28 -3.26 -8.72 10.71
N LEU A 29 -2.08 -8.49 10.17
CA LEU A 29 -0.99 -7.82 10.89
C LEU A 29 -1.37 -6.38 11.22
N GLN A 30 -0.91 -5.91 12.37
CA GLN A 30 -1.21 -4.56 12.86
C GLN A 30 0.07 -3.76 13.10
N GLY A 31 0.03 -2.49 12.72
CA GLY A 31 1.05 -1.53 13.10
C GLY A 31 2.46 -1.99 12.81
N SER A 32 3.26 -2.11 13.86
CA SER A 32 4.69 -2.44 13.74
C SER A 32 4.96 -3.88 13.28
N GLU A 33 3.96 -4.74 13.28
CA GLU A 33 4.09 -6.08 12.73
C GLU A 33 4.25 -6.05 11.20
N LEU A 34 3.79 -4.98 10.57
CA LEU A 34 3.85 -4.82 9.12
C LEU A 34 5.10 -4.02 8.76
N MET A 35 5.99 -4.65 7.99
CA MET A 35 7.26 -4.04 7.62
C MET A 35 7.04 -2.77 6.77
N PRO A 36 7.85 -1.72 6.99
CA PRO A 36 7.73 -0.48 6.19
C PRO A 36 7.82 -0.70 4.69
N TRP A 37 8.71 -1.58 4.25
CA TRP A 37 8.85 -1.92 2.82
C TRP A 37 7.56 -2.46 2.24
N THR A 38 6.89 -3.32 3.00
CA THR A 38 5.63 -3.93 2.57
C THR A 38 4.55 -2.86 2.43
N GLN A 39 4.50 -1.90 3.36
CA GLN A 39 3.55 -0.80 3.28
C GLN A 39 3.80 0.09 2.06
N ILE A 40 5.06 0.36 1.75
CA ILE A 40 5.42 1.17 0.58
C ILE A 40 4.96 0.49 -0.71
N VAL A 41 5.21 -0.81 -0.83
CA VAL A 41 4.76 -1.57 -2.00
C VAL A 41 3.24 -1.61 -2.08
N SER A 42 2.56 -1.82 -0.96
CA SER A 42 1.09 -1.80 -0.90
C SER A 42 0.53 -0.48 -1.37
N LEU A 43 1.10 0.62 -0.90
CA LEU A 43 0.66 1.96 -1.27
C LEU A 43 0.87 2.22 -2.76
N ALA A 44 2.03 1.85 -3.28
CA ALA A 44 2.33 2.00 -4.71
C ALA A 44 1.38 1.18 -5.56
N ASP A 45 1.10 -0.06 -5.15
CA ASP A 45 0.21 -0.96 -5.86
C ASP A 45 -1.22 -0.40 -5.92
N VAL A 46 -1.71 0.12 -4.81
CA VAL A 46 -3.03 0.75 -4.74
C VAL A 46 -3.09 2.00 -5.64
N TYR A 47 -2.06 2.83 -5.58
CA TYR A 47 -2.00 4.05 -6.39
C TYR A 47 -2.03 3.73 -7.88
N VAL A 48 -1.20 2.77 -8.32
CA VAL A 48 -1.17 2.33 -9.71
C VAL A 48 -2.53 1.78 -10.14
N ALA A 49 -3.13 0.94 -9.29
CA ALA A 49 -4.44 0.36 -9.60
C ALA A 49 -5.53 1.44 -9.78
N LEU A 50 -5.47 2.50 -8.98
CA LEU A 50 -6.45 3.60 -9.08
C LEU A 50 -6.22 4.48 -10.30
N THR A 51 -4.97 4.66 -10.71
CA THR A 51 -4.61 5.57 -11.80
C THR A 51 -4.49 4.88 -13.15
N GLU A 52 -4.87 3.62 -13.25
CA GLU A 52 -4.94 2.89 -14.51
C GLU A 52 -6.39 2.67 -14.92
N ASP A 53 -6.64 2.63 -16.23
CA ASP A 53 -7.96 2.27 -16.75
C ASP A 53 -8.24 0.80 -16.49
N ARG A 54 -9.46 0.51 -16.10
CA ARG A 54 -9.94 -0.85 -15.84
C ARG A 54 -11.14 -1.13 -16.75
N PRO A 55 -11.47 -2.40 -17.03
CA PRO A 55 -12.62 -2.74 -17.87
C PRO A 55 -13.94 -2.18 -17.35
N TYR A 56 -14.04 -1.95 -16.05
CA TYR A 56 -15.27 -1.51 -15.38
C TYR A 56 -15.26 -0.04 -14.97
N ARG A 57 -14.14 0.69 -15.17
CA ARG A 57 -14.07 2.12 -14.90
C ARG A 57 -12.81 2.75 -15.49
N SER A 58 -12.85 4.06 -15.71
CA SER A 58 -11.71 4.85 -16.14
C SER A 58 -10.75 5.12 -14.97
N ALA A 59 -9.52 5.47 -15.30
CA ALA A 59 -8.51 5.86 -14.31
C ALA A 59 -8.96 7.08 -13.53
N TYR A 60 -8.68 7.08 -12.22
CA TYR A 60 -8.82 8.28 -11.41
C TYR A 60 -7.67 9.24 -11.73
N GLN A 61 -7.94 10.53 -11.58
CA GLN A 61 -6.89 11.54 -11.60
C GLN A 61 -6.04 11.41 -10.33
N LYS A 62 -4.79 11.89 -10.39
CA LYS A 62 -3.85 11.76 -9.26
C LYS A 62 -4.44 12.27 -7.95
N GLU A 63 -5.07 13.44 -7.99
CA GLU A 63 -5.64 14.08 -6.83
C GLU A 63 -6.78 13.26 -6.22
N GLN A 64 -7.61 12.69 -7.08
CA GLN A 64 -8.72 11.83 -6.66
C GLN A 64 -8.20 10.53 -6.05
N ALA A 65 -7.21 9.91 -6.69
CA ALA A 65 -6.60 8.68 -6.19
C ALA A 65 -5.99 8.89 -4.82
N TRP A 66 -5.25 9.98 -4.66
CA TRP A 66 -4.61 10.31 -3.39
C TRP A 66 -5.64 10.60 -2.30
N SER A 67 -6.70 11.30 -2.65
CA SER A 67 -7.80 11.56 -1.71
C SER A 67 -8.44 10.26 -1.21
N LEU A 68 -8.69 9.31 -2.11
CA LEU A 68 -9.24 8.01 -1.72
C LEU A 68 -8.32 7.27 -0.76
N ILE A 69 -7.02 7.29 -1.04
CA ILE A 69 -6.02 6.63 -0.19
C ILE A 69 -5.99 7.26 1.20
N THR A 70 -5.94 8.58 1.28
CA THR A 70 -5.83 9.29 2.57
C THR A 70 -7.11 9.21 3.39
N GLN A 71 -8.25 9.02 2.75
CA GLN A 71 -9.53 8.82 3.42
C GLN A 71 -9.73 7.40 3.94
N GLY A 72 -8.83 6.49 3.62
CA GLY A 72 -8.90 5.11 4.07
C GLY A 72 -9.79 4.22 3.21
N ALA A 73 -10.20 4.68 2.02
CA ALA A 73 -11.06 3.89 1.14
C ALA A 73 -10.40 2.60 0.66
N CYS A 74 -9.07 2.58 0.61
CA CYS A 74 -8.29 1.42 0.18
C CYS A 74 -7.63 0.69 1.35
N GLY A 75 -8.05 0.98 2.57
CA GLY A 75 -7.47 0.46 3.79
C GLY A 75 -6.60 1.49 4.50
N ALA A 76 -6.14 1.15 5.69
CA ALA A 76 -5.36 2.05 6.52
C ALA A 76 -3.87 1.93 6.22
N PHE A 77 -3.22 3.06 6.00
CA PHE A 77 -1.77 3.19 5.85
C PHE A 77 -1.22 4.06 6.96
N ASP A 78 0.06 3.89 7.28
CA ASP A 78 0.73 4.71 8.26
C ASP A 78 0.68 6.18 7.86
N GLU A 79 0.24 7.04 8.76
CA GLU A 79 0.05 8.46 8.49
C GLU A 79 1.37 9.16 8.16
N LYS A 80 2.44 8.77 8.82
CA LYS A 80 3.77 9.35 8.54
C LYS A 80 4.24 8.98 7.14
N LEU A 81 3.96 7.76 6.72
CA LEU A 81 4.27 7.32 5.36
C LEU A 81 3.50 8.15 4.35
N LEU A 82 2.21 8.33 4.56
CA LEU A 82 1.37 9.12 3.66
C LEU A 82 1.87 10.56 3.54
N ARG A 83 2.23 11.18 4.66
CA ARG A 83 2.77 12.54 4.66
C ARG A 83 4.11 12.64 3.94
N CYS A 84 4.95 11.63 4.12
CA CYS A 84 6.25 11.57 3.45
C CYS A 84 6.06 11.51 1.93
N VAL A 85 5.19 10.63 1.46
CA VAL A 85 4.90 10.49 0.03
C VAL A 85 4.30 11.79 -0.52
N GLU A 86 3.36 12.38 0.21
CA GLU A 86 2.69 13.62 -0.21
C GLU A 86 3.66 14.76 -0.45
N ARG A 87 4.69 14.87 0.38
CA ARG A 87 5.72 15.91 0.24
C ARG A 87 6.54 15.77 -1.03
N HIS A 88 6.54 14.59 -1.63
CA HIS A 88 7.34 14.29 -2.83
C HIS A 88 6.49 14.13 -4.09
N MET A 89 5.22 14.43 -3.99
CA MET A 89 4.30 14.34 -5.14
C MET A 89 4.27 15.61 -5.98
#